data_ca575049bb0af60f9b8dd65255064159
#
_entry.id   ca575049bb0af60f9b8dd65255064159
#
_cell.length_a   1.000
_cell.length_b   1.000
_cell.length_c   1.000
_cell.angle_alpha   90.00
_cell.angle_beta   90.00
_cell.angle_gamma   90.00
#
_symmetry.space_group_name_H-M   'P 1'
#
loop_
_entity.id
_entity.type
_entity.pdbx_description
1 polymer ?
#
loop_
_entity_poly.entity_id
_entity_poly.type
_entity_poly.pdbx_seq_one_letter_code
_entity_poly.pdbx_strand_id
1 'polypeptide(L)'
;VLEVLQGHAIVNFGTQPGTVLDLHASAHGNVALAFGPKILLGHCVSRPLKAWTPQTICSPSALQRAIAKVRARGWATAPNRVLQGVNGLAAPLFNHVGDYVGAVAIAGSIQYIPASPPQAQIRAVIQTAERISRKLGWNGRWPKTGNGS
;
A
#
# COMPACT_ATOMS: atom_id res chain seq x y z
N VAL A 1 -5.11 -10.97 0.12
CA VAL A 1 -5.55 -10.53 -1.23
C VAL A 1 -6.94 -11.12 -1.50
N LEU A 2 -7.92 -10.28 -1.84
CA LEU A 2 -9.30 -10.70 -2.12
C LEU A 2 -9.54 -10.91 -3.61
N GLU A 3 -9.01 -10.03 -4.45
CA GLU A 3 -9.21 -10.05 -5.90
C GLU A 3 -7.93 -9.61 -6.61
N VAL A 4 -7.66 -10.17 -7.77
CA VAL A 4 -6.53 -9.81 -8.63
C VAL A 4 -7.01 -9.69 -10.07
N LEU A 5 -6.85 -8.51 -10.65
CA LEU A 5 -7.04 -8.28 -12.09
C LEU A 5 -5.65 -8.30 -12.74
N GLN A 6 -5.41 -9.30 -13.57
CA GLN A 6 -4.15 -9.42 -14.29
C GLN A 6 -4.19 -8.54 -15.54
N GLY A 7 -3.17 -7.67 -15.67
CA GLY A 7 -2.91 -6.95 -16.91
C GLY A 7 -2.26 -7.87 -17.95
N HIS A 8 -2.11 -7.37 -19.19
CA HIS A 8 -1.46 -8.09 -20.28
C HIS A 8 0.08 -8.13 -20.15
N ALA A 9 0.63 -8.12 -18.94
CA ALA A 9 2.07 -8.20 -18.72
C ALA A 9 2.58 -9.63 -18.89
N ILE A 10 3.73 -9.78 -19.52
CA ILE A 10 4.41 -11.07 -19.76
C ILE A 10 4.88 -11.70 -18.44
N VAL A 11 5.06 -10.90 -17.39
CA VAL A 11 5.55 -11.35 -16.08
C VAL A 11 4.41 -11.36 -15.07
N ASN A 12 4.07 -12.54 -14.57
CA ASN A 12 3.12 -12.73 -13.47
C ASN A 12 3.90 -12.84 -12.15
N PHE A 13 3.61 -11.96 -11.20
CA PHE A 13 4.27 -11.95 -9.88
C PHE A 13 3.68 -12.96 -8.87
N GLY A 14 2.85 -13.92 -9.35
CA GLY A 14 2.33 -15.00 -8.53
C GLY A 14 1.34 -14.59 -7.43
N THR A 15 0.90 -13.34 -7.43
CA THR A 15 -0.13 -12.89 -6.49
C THR A 15 -1.50 -13.37 -6.96
N GLN A 16 -2.21 -14.08 -6.10
CA GLN A 16 -3.54 -14.64 -6.36
C GLN A 16 -4.49 -14.30 -5.19
N PRO A 17 -5.81 -14.41 -5.38
CA PRO A 17 -6.75 -14.38 -4.27
C PRO A 17 -6.33 -15.40 -3.20
N GLY A 18 -6.35 -15.00 -1.92
CA GLY A 18 -5.84 -15.80 -0.81
C GLY A 18 -4.36 -15.59 -0.47
N THR A 19 -3.55 -14.96 -1.33
CA THR A 19 -2.14 -14.64 -1.01
C THR A 19 -2.06 -13.77 0.25
N VAL A 20 -1.25 -14.19 1.22
CA VAL A 20 -0.93 -13.42 2.42
C VAL A 20 0.35 -12.63 2.18
N LEU A 21 0.27 -11.31 2.34
CA LEU A 21 1.41 -10.41 2.20
C LEU A 21 1.79 -9.82 3.55
N ASP A 22 3.08 -9.80 3.87
CA ASP A 22 3.56 -9.20 5.11
C ASP A 22 3.27 -7.70 5.15
N LEU A 23 2.69 -7.25 6.28
CA LEU A 23 2.23 -5.87 6.46
C LEU A 23 3.36 -4.86 6.36
N HIS A 24 4.55 -5.18 6.87
CA HIS A 24 5.70 -4.27 6.86
C HIS A 24 6.38 -4.17 5.49
N ALA A 25 6.31 -5.22 4.68
CA ALA A 25 7.05 -5.31 3.43
C ALA A 25 6.27 -4.82 2.22
N SER A 26 4.93 -4.99 2.19
CA SER A 26 4.09 -4.70 1.03
C SER A 26 3.45 -3.31 1.07
N ALA A 27 3.13 -2.75 -0.10
CA ALA A 27 2.39 -1.49 -0.20
C ALA A 27 0.98 -1.60 0.42
N HIS A 28 0.26 -2.70 0.17
CA HIS A 28 -1.05 -2.98 0.79
C HIS A 28 -0.94 -3.01 2.32
N GLY A 29 0.07 -3.74 2.83
CA GLY A 29 0.31 -3.84 4.26
C GLY A 29 0.64 -2.51 4.90
N ASN A 30 1.44 -1.67 4.23
CA ASN A 30 1.76 -0.33 4.73
C ASN A 30 0.51 0.57 4.79
N VAL A 31 -0.41 0.44 3.84
CA VAL A 31 -1.73 1.10 3.89
C VAL A 31 -2.56 0.58 5.05
N ALA A 32 -2.61 -0.73 5.26
CA ALA A 32 -3.32 -1.33 6.40
C ALA A 32 -2.75 -0.86 7.75
N LEU A 33 -1.42 -0.77 7.88
CA LEU A 33 -0.77 -0.24 9.09
C LEU A 33 -1.01 1.26 9.30
N ALA A 34 -1.23 2.03 8.22
CA ALA A 34 -1.48 3.46 8.30
C ALA A 34 -2.94 3.79 8.66
N PHE A 35 -3.90 3.08 8.09
CA PHE A 35 -5.32 3.43 8.14
C PHE A 35 -6.19 2.42 8.89
N GLY A 36 -5.72 1.19 9.07
CA GLY A 36 -6.40 0.15 9.82
C GLY A 36 -6.37 0.37 11.33
N PRO A 37 -6.88 -0.58 12.11
CA PRO A 37 -6.88 -0.51 13.56
C PRO A 37 -5.48 -0.23 14.13
N LYS A 38 -5.37 0.70 15.06
CA LYS A 38 -4.08 1.14 15.64
C LYS A 38 -3.26 -0.02 16.24
N ILE A 39 -3.94 -1.06 16.72
CA ILE A 39 -3.30 -2.24 17.29
C ILE A 39 -2.45 -3.02 16.25
N LEU A 40 -2.77 -2.92 14.95
CA LEU A 40 -2.03 -3.63 13.90
C LEU A 40 -0.56 -3.21 13.85
N LEU A 41 -0.28 -1.92 13.92
CA LEU A 41 1.10 -1.43 13.91
C LEU A 41 1.86 -1.89 15.15
N GLY A 42 1.23 -1.82 16.33
CA GLY A 42 1.81 -2.32 17.57
C GLY A 42 2.18 -3.80 17.48
N HIS A 43 1.25 -4.64 17.03
CA HIS A 43 1.50 -6.07 16.83
C HIS A 43 2.57 -6.36 15.76
N CYS A 44 2.60 -5.55 14.69
CA CYS A 44 3.59 -5.72 13.64
C CYS A 44 5.02 -5.45 14.15
N VAL A 45 5.21 -4.39 14.94
CA VAL A 45 6.54 -4.00 15.44
C VAL A 45 6.98 -4.74 16.71
N SER A 46 6.08 -5.45 17.39
CA SER A 46 6.41 -6.29 18.56
C SER A 46 7.04 -7.64 18.19
N ARG A 47 7.10 -7.98 16.91
CA ARG A 47 7.67 -9.22 16.41
C ARG A 47 8.85 -8.93 15.48
N PRO A 48 9.79 -9.89 15.32
CA PRO A 48 10.84 -9.75 14.33
C PRO A 48 10.26 -9.54 12.92
N LEU A 49 10.70 -8.49 12.25
CA LEU A 49 10.29 -8.18 10.89
C LEU A 49 11.16 -8.97 9.91
N LYS A 50 10.54 -9.86 9.13
CA LYS A 50 11.24 -10.72 8.19
C LYS A 50 11.84 -9.90 7.05
N ALA A 51 13.14 -10.08 6.79
CA ALA A 51 13.80 -9.55 5.61
C ALA A 51 13.51 -10.44 4.39
N TRP A 52 12.83 -9.92 3.39
CA TRP A 52 12.60 -10.58 2.10
C TRP A 52 13.68 -10.21 1.09
N THR A 53 14.17 -8.97 1.19
CA THR A 53 15.23 -8.40 0.37
C THR A 53 16.09 -7.50 1.25
N PRO A 54 17.27 -7.04 0.78
CA PRO A 54 18.05 -6.03 1.49
C PRO A 54 17.33 -4.69 1.71
N GLN A 55 16.27 -4.40 0.92
CA GLN A 55 15.47 -3.18 1.02
C GLN A 55 14.24 -3.31 1.91
N THR A 56 13.95 -4.50 2.44
CA THR A 56 12.85 -4.69 3.39
C THR A 56 13.11 -3.88 4.66
N ILE A 57 12.12 -3.10 5.10
CA ILE A 57 12.23 -2.37 6.37
C ILE A 57 12.06 -3.35 7.52
N CYS A 58 13.14 -3.63 8.25
CA CYS A 58 13.15 -4.54 9.41
C CYS A 58 13.29 -3.80 10.75
N SER A 59 13.54 -2.50 10.74
CA SER A 59 13.60 -1.69 11.96
C SER A 59 12.21 -1.17 12.35
N PRO A 60 11.72 -1.44 13.58
CA PRO A 60 10.44 -0.92 14.06
C PRO A 60 10.32 0.60 13.94
N SER A 61 11.35 1.35 14.31
CA SER A 61 11.33 2.81 14.23
C SER A 61 11.31 3.32 12.79
N ALA A 62 12.03 2.66 11.88
CA ALA A 62 11.99 2.99 10.44
C ALA A 62 10.61 2.69 9.85
N LEU A 63 9.98 1.57 10.23
CA LEU A 63 8.63 1.24 9.82
C LEU A 63 7.62 2.28 10.31
N GLN A 64 7.67 2.65 11.60
CA GLN A 64 6.79 3.69 12.16
C GLN A 64 6.89 5.01 11.39
N ARG A 65 8.12 5.47 11.06
CA ARG A 65 8.32 6.69 10.24
C ARG A 65 7.75 6.53 8.83
N ALA A 66 7.94 5.36 8.21
CA ALA A 66 7.38 5.08 6.89
C ALA A 66 5.84 5.11 6.91
N ILE A 67 5.22 4.50 7.93
CA ILE A 67 3.76 4.48 8.09
C ILE A 67 3.21 5.88 8.37
N ALA A 68 3.89 6.72 9.15
CA ALA A 68 3.50 8.12 9.35
C ALA A 68 3.46 8.89 8.02
N LYS A 69 4.46 8.68 7.14
CA LYS A 69 4.45 9.28 5.79
C LYS A 69 3.29 8.77 4.94
N VAL A 70 2.97 7.47 5.00
CA VAL A 70 1.82 6.90 4.28
C VAL A 70 0.52 7.53 4.75
N ARG A 71 0.33 7.69 6.08
CA ARG A 71 -0.85 8.33 6.66
C ARG A 71 -1.01 9.77 6.21
N ALA A 72 0.08 10.53 6.15
CA ALA A 72 0.06 11.93 5.74
C ALA A 72 -0.29 12.12 4.26
N ARG A 73 0.20 11.25 3.36
CA ARG A 73 0.02 11.39 1.91
C ARG A 73 -1.15 10.60 1.31
N GLY A 74 -1.71 9.63 2.05
CA GLY A 74 -2.87 8.85 1.61
C GLY A 74 -2.55 7.69 0.64
N TRP A 75 -1.28 7.32 0.46
CA TRP A 75 -0.86 6.22 -0.40
C TRP A 75 0.49 5.63 0.04
N ALA A 76 0.79 4.41 -0.40
CA ALA A 76 2.04 3.72 -0.09
C ALA A 76 2.71 3.17 -1.33
N THR A 77 4.04 3.08 -1.29
CA THR A 77 4.86 2.32 -2.24
C THR A 77 5.88 1.49 -1.47
N ALA A 78 6.27 0.34 -2.04
CA ALA A 78 7.16 -0.64 -1.41
C ALA A 78 8.19 -1.20 -2.41
N PRO A 79 9.03 -0.34 -3.01
CA PRO A 79 9.95 -0.75 -4.06
C PRO A 79 10.98 -1.75 -3.53
N ASN A 80 11.14 -2.86 -4.23
CA ASN A 80 12.11 -3.93 -3.93
C ASN A 80 11.97 -4.56 -2.53
N ARG A 81 10.85 -4.36 -1.81
CA ARG A 81 10.75 -4.83 -0.41
C ARG A 81 10.29 -6.26 -0.25
N VAL A 82 9.46 -6.76 -1.16
CA VAL A 82 8.98 -8.16 -1.18
C VAL A 82 9.79 -8.99 -2.16
N LEU A 83 10.09 -8.43 -3.31
CA LEU A 83 10.84 -9.05 -4.39
C LEU A 83 11.67 -7.99 -5.12
N GLN A 84 12.92 -8.31 -5.42
CA GLN A 84 13.80 -7.43 -6.21
C GLN A 84 13.19 -7.17 -7.60
N GLY A 85 13.28 -5.94 -8.07
CA GLY A 85 12.74 -5.53 -9.36
C GLY A 85 11.21 -5.30 -9.37
N VAL A 86 10.54 -5.43 -8.23
CA VAL A 86 9.10 -5.27 -8.10
C VAL A 86 8.75 -4.11 -7.20
N ASN A 87 7.73 -3.36 -7.57
CA ASN A 87 7.10 -2.34 -6.72
C ASN A 87 5.59 -2.51 -6.71
N GLY A 88 4.98 -2.08 -5.60
CA GLY A 88 3.54 -1.89 -5.44
C GLY A 88 3.23 -0.44 -5.12
N LEU A 89 2.11 0.05 -5.62
CA LEU A 89 1.53 1.35 -5.27
C LEU A 89 0.09 1.13 -4.83
N ALA A 90 -0.24 1.52 -3.59
CA ALA A 90 -1.51 1.22 -2.94
C ALA A 90 -2.15 2.45 -2.31
N ALA A 91 -3.49 2.44 -2.24
CA ALA A 91 -4.29 3.45 -1.55
C ALA A 91 -5.42 2.80 -0.73
N PRO A 92 -5.84 3.40 0.41
CA PRO A 92 -6.85 2.83 1.29
C PRO A 92 -8.26 2.89 0.72
N LEU A 93 -9.10 1.97 1.18
CA LEU A 93 -10.54 1.97 0.95
C LEU A 93 -11.27 2.21 2.27
N PHE A 94 -12.28 3.06 2.24
CA PHE A 94 -13.08 3.43 3.41
C PHE A 94 -14.56 3.10 3.20
N ASN A 95 -15.23 2.72 4.28
CA ASN A 95 -16.69 2.51 4.30
C ASN A 95 -17.44 3.82 4.65
N HIS A 96 -18.78 3.72 4.75
CA HIS A 96 -19.68 4.85 5.04
C HIS A 96 -19.41 5.54 6.40
N VAL A 97 -18.83 4.85 7.37
CA VAL A 97 -18.47 5.44 8.67
C VAL A 97 -17.02 5.96 8.71
N GLY A 98 -16.26 5.78 7.61
CA GLY A 98 -14.87 6.23 7.50
C GLY A 98 -13.84 5.22 8.00
N ASP A 99 -14.23 3.98 8.30
CA ASP A 99 -13.31 2.94 8.68
C ASP A 99 -12.57 2.38 7.47
N TYR A 100 -11.32 2.02 7.67
CA TYR A 100 -10.52 1.29 6.69
C TYR A 100 -11.08 -0.12 6.49
N VAL A 101 -11.40 -0.47 5.25
CA VAL A 101 -11.95 -1.80 4.89
C VAL A 101 -11.06 -2.57 3.92
N GLY A 102 -10.01 -1.96 3.39
CA GLY A 102 -9.11 -2.61 2.46
C GLY A 102 -8.23 -1.63 1.70
N ALA A 103 -7.55 -2.12 0.68
CA ALA A 103 -6.72 -1.31 -0.20
C ALA A 103 -6.88 -1.74 -1.65
N VAL A 104 -6.82 -0.78 -2.57
CA VAL A 104 -6.58 -1.04 -3.99
C VAL A 104 -5.11 -0.78 -4.29
N ALA A 105 -4.51 -1.62 -5.12
CA ALA A 105 -3.12 -1.44 -5.52
C ALA A 105 -2.86 -1.90 -6.94
N ILE A 106 -1.82 -1.33 -7.53
CA ILE A 106 -1.12 -1.88 -8.69
C ILE A 106 0.21 -2.45 -8.22
N ALA A 107 0.63 -3.56 -8.81
CA ALA A 107 1.93 -4.17 -8.58
C ALA A 107 2.55 -4.57 -9.91
N GLY A 108 3.86 -4.40 -10.03
CA GLY A 108 4.55 -4.69 -11.27
C GLY A 108 6.05 -4.47 -11.19
N SER A 109 6.73 -4.61 -12.33
CA SER A 109 8.14 -4.30 -12.45
C SER A 109 8.42 -2.85 -12.06
N ILE A 110 9.56 -2.62 -11.39
CA ILE A 110 10.04 -1.29 -11.02
C ILE A 110 10.30 -0.38 -12.25
N GLN A 111 10.41 -0.97 -13.44
CA GLN A 111 10.50 -0.22 -14.70
C GLN A 111 9.18 0.49 -15.04
N TYR A 112 8.03 -0.10 -14.67
CA TYR A 112 6.70 0.46 -14.92
C TYR A 112 6.13 1.19 -13.70
N ILE A 113 6.49 0.75 -12.49
CA ILE A 113 6.12 1.38 -11.23
C ILE A 113 7.41 1.74 -10.50
N PRO A 114 8.06 2.86 -10.83
CA PRO A 114 9.35 3.23 -10.24
C PRO A 114 9.24 3.49 -8.73
N ALA A 115 10.38 3.49 -8.03
CA ALA A 115 10.45 3.74 -6.59
C ALA A 115 9.82 5.09 -6.19
N SER A 116 9.91 6.08 -7.10
CA SER A 116 9.19 7.35 -7.04
C SER A 116 8.17 7.39 -8.19
N PRO A 117 6.94 6.88 -7.99
CA PRO A 117 5.96 6.81 -9.06
C PRO A 117 5.58 8.19 -9.58
N PRO A 118 5.34 8.34 -10.90
CA PRO A 118 4.84 9.58 -11.47
C PRO A 118 3.51 10.00 -10.84
N GLN A 119 3.26 11.30 -10.74
CA GLN A 119 2.02 11.85 -10.18
C GLN A 119 0.76 11.31 -10.88
N ALA A 120 0.85 11.00 -12.18
CA ALA A 120 -0.26 10.41 -12.92
C ALA A 120 -0.64 9.01 -12.38
N GLN A 121 0.34 8.15 -12.07
CA GLN A 121 0.09 6.85 -11.48
C GLN A 121 -0.47 6.96 -10.05
N ILE A 122 0.11 7.85 -9.24
CA ILE A 122 -0.36 8.10 -7.87
C ILE A 122 -1.82 8.56 -7.91
N ARG A 123 -2.13 9.55 -8.74
CA ARG A 123 -3.51 10.06 -8.90
C ARG A 123 -4.47 8.98 -9.36
N ALA A 124 -4.08 8.15 -10.34
CA ALA A 124 -4.95 7.08 -10.85
C ALA A 124 -5.33 6.07 -9.75
N VAL A 125 -4.37 5.66 -8.91
CA VAL A 125 -4.62 4.74 -7.80
C VAL A 125 -5.49 5.41 -6.73
N ILE A 126 -5.21 6.65 -6.35
CA ILE A 126 -6.01 7.40 -5.37
C ILE A 126 -7.45 7.61 -5.88
N GLN A 127 -7.64 8.06 -7.13
CA GLN A 127 -8.96 8.27 -7.70
C GLN A 127 -9.77 6.98 -7.76
N THR A 128 -9.11 5.85 -8.08
CA THR A 128 -9.75 4.54 -8.06
C THR A 128 -10.18 4.16 -6.65
N ALA A 129 -9.31 4.34 -5.65
CA ALA A 129 -9.62 4.10 -4.25
C ALA A 129 -10.77 4.99 -3.76
N GLU A 130 -10.77 6.27 -4.12
CA GLU A 130 -11.84 7.20 -3.77
C GLU A 130 -13.17 6.80 -4.42
N ARG A 131 -13.18 6.45 -5.71
CA ARG A 131 -14.39 5.97 -6.40
C ARG A 131 -14.97 4.72 -5.74
N ILE A 132 -14.14 3.76 -5.36
CA ILE A 132 -14.58 2.55 -4.65
C ILE A 132 -15.15 2.94 -3.28
N SER A 133 -14.44 3.76 -2.51
CA SER A 133 -14.88 4.22 -1.19
C SER A 133 -16.23 4.97 -1.27
N ARG A 134 -16.42 5.83 -2.29
CA ARG A 134 -17.72 6.50 -2.52
C ARG A 134 -18.85 5.50 -2.77
N LYS A 135 -18.59 4.43 -3.53
CA LYS A 135 -19.57 3.35 -3.74
C LYS A 135 -19.87 2.58 -2.45
N LEU A 136 -18.94 2.56 -1.49
CA LEU A 136 -19.13 2.01 -0.15
C LEU A 136 -19.79 3.01 0.82
N GLY A 137 -20.24 4.16 0.31
CA GLY A 137 -20.94 5.19 1.08
C GLY A 137 -20.04 6.20 1.78
N TRP A 138 -18.71 6.17 1.55
CA TRP A 138 -17.80 7.13 2.15
C TRP A 138 -18.00 8.54 1.58
N ASN A 139 -18.15 9.54 2.45
CA ASN A 139 -18.33 10.96 2.10
C ASN A 139 -17.22 11.88 2.67
N GLY A 140 -16.17 11.29 3.27
CA GLY A 140 -15.06 12.01 3.85
C GLY A 140 -14.17 12.73 2.81
N ARG A 141 -13.15 13.44 3.30
CA ARG A 141 -12.12 14.05 2.46
C ARG A 141 -10.91 13.13 2.41
N TRP A 142 -10.34 12.94 1.22
CA TRP A 142 -9.10 12.22 1.05
C TRP A 142 -7.97 12.92 1.82
N PRO A 143 -7.04 12.18 2.45
CA PRO A 143 -5.84 12.76 3.01
C PRO A 143 -5.16 13.64 1.95
N LYS A 144 -4.82 14.88 2.29
CA LYS A 144 -4.19 15.79 1.33
C LYS A 144 -2.91 15.13 0.82
N THR A 145 -2.83 14.92 -0.48
CA THR A 145 -1.57 14.61 -1.13
C THR A 145 -0.70 15.85 -0.95
N GLY A 146 0.17 15.84 0.05
CA GLY A 146 1.13 16.91 0.23
C GLY A 146 1.93 17.03 -1.06
N ASN A 147 1.87 18.18 -1.70
CA ASN A 147 2.85 18.56 -2.69
C ASN A 147 4.20 18.48 -1.98
N GLY A 148 4.96 17.43 -2.28
CA GLY A 148 6.34 17.36 -1.86
C GLY A 148 7.09 18.50 -2.54
N SER A 149 7.46 19.49 -1.75
CA SER A 149 8.54 20.42 -2.05
C SER A 149 9.85 19.68 -1.92
#